data_b0acf0c170fde350e3b0cc6cced15c20
#
_entry.id   b0acf0c170fde350e3b0cc6cced15c20
#
_cell.length_a   1.000
_cell.length_b   1.000
_cell.length_c   1.000
_cell.angle_alpha   90.00
_cell.angle_beta   90.00
_cell.angle_gamma   90.00
#
_symmetry.space_group_name_H-M   'P 1'
#
loop_
_entity.id
_entity.type
_entity.pdbx_description
1 polymer ?
#
loop_
_entity_poly.entity_id
_entity_poly.type
_entity_poly.pdbx_seq_one_letter_code
_entity_poly.pdbx_strand_id
1 'polypeptide(L)'
;MKKILIIIFALFTIKAFAVDKSTTFNNEIFQKAQLEGKTVVINSWNETCSTCKAQIKILDQAEKEFKNVLFLSFEQTIDIYIAKQLGIDYWTTIVVYKNNKEVLRSIGQMDKAKIYELIKF
;
A
#
# COMPACT_ATOMS: atom_id res chain seq x y z
N MET A 1 -30.21 35.01 39.80
CA MET A 1 -29.18 34.84 38.74
C MET A 1 -29.08 33.37 38.42
N LYS A 2 -29.54 32.99 37.25
CA LYS A 2 -29.40 31.59 36.79
C LYS A 2 -28.01 31.43 36.15
N LYS A 3 -27.14 30.63 36.77
CA LYS A 3 -25.87 30.26 36.18
C LYS A 3 -26.15 29.21 35.10
N ILE A 4 -25.97 29.55 33.84
CA ILE A 4 -26.06 28.62 32.73
C ILE A 4 -24.76 27.82 32.70
N LEU A 5 -24.85 26.57 33.11
CA LEU A 5 -23.75 25.60 32.99
C LEU A 5 -23.67 25.15 31.54
N ILE A 6 -22.76 25.74 30.78
CA ILE A 6 -22.49 25.28 29.42
C ILE A 6 -21.64 24.01 29.53
N ILE A 7 -22.29 22.87 29.39
CA ILE A 7 -21.58 21.60 29.24
C ILE A 7 -21.05 21.55 27.80
N ILE A 8 -19.75 21.81 27.65
CA ILE A 8 -19.05 21.62 26.39
C ILE A 8 -18.87 20.10 26.24
N PHE A 9 -19.76 19.51 25.44
CA PHE A 9 -19.60 18.14 24.97
C PHE A 9 -18.43 18.14 23.95
N ALA A 10 -17.23 17.83 24.45
CA ALA A 10 -16.10 17.58 23.57
C ALA A 10 -16.43 16.32 22.77
N LEU A 11 -16.87 16.49 21.53
CA LEU A 11 -16.99 15.42 20.54
C LEU A 11 -15.60 14.89 20.24
N PHE A 12 -15.19 13.87 20.98
CA PHE A 12 -14.07 13.05 20.59
C PHE A 12 -14.49 12.31 19.31
N THR A 13 -14.13 12.88 18.17
CA THR A 13 -14.20 12.16 16.90
C THR A 13 -13.17 11.05 16.96
N ILE A 14 -13.62 9.85 17.29
CA ILE A 14 -12.84 8.65 17.10
C ILE A 14 -12.63 8.54 15.59
N LYS A 15 -11.45 8.93 15.12
CA LYS A 15 -11.06 8.64 13.74
C LYS A 15 -11.03 7.12 13.62
N ALA A 16 -11.97 6.57 12.87
CA ALA A 16 -11.95 5.16 12.49
C ALA A 16 -10.58 4.88 11.86
N PHE A 17 -9.94 3.77 12.23
CA PHE A 17 -8.63 3.37 11.73
C PHE A 17 -8.72 2.86 10.28
N ALA A 18 -9.27 3.67 9.39
CA ALA A 18 -9.26 3.39 7.96
C ALA A 18 -7.85 3.56 7.41
N VAL A 19 -7.48 2.73 6.43
CA VAL A 19 -6.26 2.93 5.66
C VAL A 19 -6.46 4.16 4.79
N ASP A 20 -5.64 5.18 5.02
CA ASP A 20 -5.67 6.41 4.23
C ASP A 20 -4.72 6.27 3.03
N LYS A 21 -5.18 5.53 2.03
CA LYS A 21 -4.45 5.30 0.79
C LYS A 21 -5.44 5.21 -0.37
N SER A 22 -4.96 5.52 -1.56
CA SER A 22 -5.72 5.37 -2.80
C SER A 22 -5.05 4.37 -3.73
N THR A 23 -5.81 3.80 -4.64
CA THR A 23 -5.24 3.00 -5.74
C THR A 23 -4.41 3.90 -6.64
N THR A 24 -3.13 3.55 -6.81
CA THR A 24 -2.19 4.22 -7.71
C THR A 24 -1.80 3.36 -8.89
N PHE A 25 -2.12 2.07 -8.85
CA PHE A 25 -1.87 1.16 -9.97
C PHE A 25 -2.61 1.61 -11.23
N ASN A 26 -1.87 1.69 -12.32
CA ASN A 26 -2.38 1.97 -13.64
C ASN A 26 -1.57 1.14 -14.65
N ASN A 27 -2.25 0.45 -15.56
CA ASN A 27 -1.61 -0.43 -16.53
C ASN A 27 -0.61 0.31 -17.43
N GLU A 28 -0.93 1.51 -17.85
CA GLU A 28 -0.06 2.30 -18.72
C GLU A 28 1.24 2.66 -17.99
N ILE A 29 1.15 3.15 -16.75
CA ILE A 29 2.32 3.48 -15.91
C ILE A 29 3.14 2.22 -15.62
N PHE A 30 2.47 1.12 -15.30
CA PHE A 30 3.12 -0.17 -15.01
C PHE A 30 3.90 -0.70 -16.22
N GLN A 31 3.26 -0.76 -17.39
CA GLN A 31 3.90 -1.22 -18.62
C GLN A 31 5.05 -0.31 -19.03
N LYS A 32 4.87 1.00 -18.96
CA LYS A 32 5.93 1.97 -19.27
C LYS A 32 7.16 1.77 -18.38
N ALA A 33 6.96 1.63 -17.08
CA ALA A 33 8.05 1.39 -16.13
C ALA A 33 8.81 0.08 -16.44
N GLN A 34 8.10 -0.96 -16.81
CA GLN A 34 8.71 -2.23 -17.20
C GLN A 34 9.52 -2.10 -18.48
N LEU A 35 9.01 -1.38 -19.49
CA LEU A 35 9.75 -1.11 -20.74
C LEU A 35 11.02 -0.28 -20.50
N GLU A 36 10.99 0.60 -19.52
CA GLU A 36 12.14 1.41 -19.10
C GLU A 36 13.13 0.65 -18.21
N GLY A 37 12.85 -0.61 -17.88
CA GLY A 37 13.71 -1.44 -17.02
C GLY A 37 13.66 -1.05 -15.54
N LYS A 38 12.67 -0.29 -15.11
CA LYS A 38 12.52 0.09 -13.71
C LYS A 38 12.09 -1.09 -12.83
N THR A 39 12.56 -1.10 -11.60
CA THR A 39 11.97 -1.94 -10.56
C THR A 39 10.61 -1.39 -10.17
N VAL A 40 9.60 -2.24 -10.15
CA VAL A 40 8.24 -1.89 -9.75
C VAL A 40 7.84 -2.72 -8.55
N VAL A 41 7.40 -2.06 -7.50
CA VAL A 41 6.85 -2.69 -6.28
C VAL A 41 5.36 -2.43 -6.23
N ILE A 42 4.57 -3.49 -6.18
CA ILE A 42 3.11 -3.39 -6.12
C ILE A 42 2.64 -4.02 -4.81
N ASN A 43 1.80 -3.32 -4.06
CA ASN A 43 1.15 -3.87 -2.89
C ASN A 43 -0.36 -3.85 -2.98
N SER A 44 -0.99 -4.92 -2.50
CA SER A 44 -2.44 -5.01 -2.32
C SER A 44 -2.83 -4.70 -0.88
N TRP A 45 -3.93 -4.02 -0.70
CA TRP A 45 -4.42 -3.65 0.61
C TRP A 45 -5.95 -3.66 0.65
N ASN A 46 -6.50 -3.56 1.86
CA ASN A 46 -7.92 -3.36 2.09
C ASN A 46 -8.11 -2.31 3.18
N GLU A 47 -9.17 -1.55 3.10
CA GLU A 47 -9.46 -0.44 4.00
C GLU A 47 -9.53 -0.86 5.47
N THR A 48 -10.01 -2.05 5.76
CA THR A 48 -10.18 -2.57 7.14
C THR A 48 -9.00 -3.41 7.64
N CYS A 49 -7.96 -3.56 6.85
CA CYS A 49 -6.82 -4.44 7.12
C CYS A 49 -5.76 -3.75 7.97
N SER A 50 -5.65 -4.09 9.24
CA SER A 50 -4.65 -3.50 10.15
C SER A 50 -3.20 -3.84 9.78
N THR A 51 -2.95 -5.07 9.30
CA THR A 51 -1.64 -5.49 8.81
C THR A 51 -1.23 -4.74 7.54
N CYS A 52 -2.18 -4.47 6.64
CA CYS A 52 -1.95 -3.62 5.48
C CYS A 52 -1.50 -2.21 5.90
N LYS A 53 -2.13 -1.65 6.90
CA LYS A 53 -1.78 -0.31 7.41
C LYS A 53 -0.34 -0.26 7.93
N ALA A 54 0.10 -1.25 8.66
CA ALA A 54 1.48 -1.35 9.13
C ALA A 54 2.46 -1.51 7.96
N GLN A 55 2.15 -2.35 6.99
CA GLN A 55 2.96 -2.56 5.79
C GLN A 55 3.06 -1.28 4.94
N ILE A 56 1.95 -0.57 4.75
CA ILE A 56 1.91 0.68 3.98
C ILE A 56 2.84 1.74 4.57
N LYS A 57 2.92 1.88 5.88
CA LYS A 57 3.85 2.82 6.52
C LYS A 57 5.30 2.54 6.12
N ILE A 58 5.68 1.27 6.07
CA ILE A 58 7.03 0.84 5.68
C ILE A 58 7.25 1.14 4.19
N LEU A 59 6.27 0.83 3.34
CA LEU A 59 6.36 1.08 1.90
C LEU A 59 6.40 2.57 1.57
N ASP A 60 5.64 3.40 2.28
CA ASP A 60 5.67 4.86 2.09
C ASP A 60 7.04 5.44 2.47
N GLN A 61 7.68 4.90 3.50
CA GLN A 61 9.05 5.27 3.84
C GLN A 61 10.04 4.79 2.77
N ALA A 62 9.91 3.56 2.31
CA ALA A 62 10.74 3.00 1.24
C ALA A 62 10.64 3.82 -0.05
N GLU A 63 9.45 4.28 -0.42
CA GLU A 63 9.22 5.13 -1.59
C GLU A 63 10.03 6.44 -1.54
N LYS A 64 10.21 7.00 -0.35
CA LYS A 64 11.04 8.20 -0.16
C LYS A 64 12.54 7.91 -0.27
N GLU A 65 12.97 6.69 0.05
CA GLU A 65 14.38 6.29 0.07
C GLU A 65 14.84 5.68 -1.26
N PHE A 66 13.99 4.90 -1.92
CA PHE A 66 14.29 4.22 -3.19
C PHE A 66 13.77 5.03 -4.39
N LYS A 67 14.53 6.04 -4.81
CA LYS A 67 14.11 6.97 -5.87
C LYS A 67 13.99 6.36 -7.27
N ASN A 68 14.68 5.25 -7.53
CA ASN A 68 14.67 4.57 -8.82
C ASN A 68 13.64 3.43 -8.90
N VAL A 69 12.82 3.27 -7.87
CA VAL A 69 11.77 2.26 -7.78
C VAL A 69 10.41 2.91 -7.92
N LEU A 70 9.56 2.34 -8.75
CA LEU A 70 8.17 2.74 -8.85
C LEU A 70 7.32 1.95 -7.85
N PHE A 71 6.63 2.63 -6.96
CA PHE A 71 5.70 2.03 -5.99
C PHE A 71 4.27 2.25 -6.45
N LEU A 72 3.54 1.16 -6.63
CA LEU A 72 2.13 1.15 -6.99
C LEU A 72 1.33 0.37 -5.95
N SER A 73 0.08 0.74 -5.77
CA SER A 73 -0.81 0.09 -4.82
C SER A 73 -2.24 0.02 -5.35
N PHE A 74 -3.01 -0.91 -4.85
CA PHE A 74 -4.43 -1.01 -5.17
C PHE A 74 -5.24 -1.57 -4.00
N GLU A 75 -6.49 -1.13 -3.89
CA GLU A 75 -7.47 -1.67 -2.95
C GLU A 75 -8.11 -2.91 -3.56
N GLN A 76 -7.83 -4.07 -2.99
CA GLN A 76 -8.11 -5.36 -3.62
C GLN A 76 -9.61 -5.68 -3.74
N THR A 77 -10.44 -5.19 -2.83
CA THR A 77 -11.88 -5.46 -2.85
C THR A 77 -12.65 -4.55 -3.82
N ILE A 78 -12.09 -3.39 -4.14
CA ILE A 78 -12.65 -2.44 -5.11
C ILE A 78 -12.09 -2.74 -6.49
N ASP A 79 -10.77 -2.88 -6.60
CA ASP A 79 -10.07 -3.05 -7.87
C ASP A 79 -9.74 -4.53 -8.14
N ILE A 80 -10.75 -5.38 -8.05
CA ILE A 80 -10.64 -6.85 -8.22
C ILE A 80 -9.96 -7.24 -9.54
N TYR A 81 -10.17 -6.49 -10.59
CA TYR A 81 -9.56 -6.76 -11.90
C TYR A 81 -8.04 -6.68 -11.87
N ILE A 82 -7.47 -5.79 -11.03
CA ILE A 82 -6.01 -5.68 -10.85
C ILE A 82 -5.49 -6.93 -10.13
N ALA A 83 -6.18 -7.36 -9.07
CA ALA A 83 -5.83 -8.58 -8.36
C ALA A 83 -5.82 -9.80 -9.29
N LYS A 84 -6.83 -9.95 -10.13
CA LYS A 84 -6.91 -11.03 -11.13
C LYS A 84 -5.78 -10.94 -12.16
N GLN A 85 -5.50 -9.74 -12.66
CA GLN A 85 -4.43 -9.51 -13.63
C GLN A 85 -3.06 -9.91 -13.08
N LEU A 86 -2.79 -9.60 -11.81
CA LEU A 86 -1.51 -9.85 -11.15
C LEU A 86 -1.46 -11.20 -10.43
N GLY A 87 -2.55 -11.96 -10.41
CA GLY A 87 -2.65 -13.23 -9.69
C GLY A 87 -2.50 -13.06 -8.17
N ILE A 88 -3.04 -11.99 -7.62
CA ILE A 88 -2.98 -11.68 -6.18
C ILE A 88 -4.28 -12.11 -5.52
N ASP A 89 -4.19 -13.05 -4.57
CA ASP A 89 -5.35 -13.60 -3.87
C ASP A 89 -5.53 -13.03 -2.46
N TYR A 90 -4.48 -12.48 -1.86
CA TYR A 90 -4.47 -12.04 -0.47
C TYR A 90 -4.07 -10.57 -0.33
N TRP A 91 -4.67 -9.90 0.64
CA TRP A 91 -4.22 -8.59 1.09
C TRP A 91 -2.79 -8.69 1.65
N THR A 92 -2.13 -7.54 1.81
CA THR A 92 -0.74 -7.50 2.27
C THR A 92 0.25 -8.26 1.38
N THR A 93 -0.11 -8.49 0.13
CA THR A 93 0.81 -9.04 -0.86
C THR A 93 1.68 -7.93 -1.44
N ILE A 94 2.99 -8.16 -1.43
CA ILE A 94 3.98 -7.35 -2.14
C ILE A 94 4.51 -8.16 -3.31
N VAL A 95 4.49 -7.57 -4.50
CA VAL A 95 5.05 -8.17 -5.72
C VAL A 95 6.11 -7.24 -6.27
N VAL A 96 7.26 -7.76 -6.61
CA VAL A 96 8.38 -7.01 -7.19
C VAL A 96 8.63 -7.47 -8.62
N TYR A 97 8.64 -6.50 -9.53
CA TYR A 97 8.94 -6.71 -10.95
C TYR A 97 10.28 -6.06 -11.31
N LYS A 98 11.08 -6.79 -12.07
CA LYS A 98 12.32 -6.30 -12.68
C LYS A 98 12.44 -6.83 -14.10
N ASN A 99 12.89 -5.99 -15.02
CA ASN A 99 13.09 -6.38 -16.41
C ASN A 99 11.86 -7.10 -17.02
N ASN A 100 10.68 -6.53 -16.76
CA ASN A 100 9.40 -7.04 -17.25
C ASN A 100 9.03 -8.43 -16.72
N LYS A 101 9.55 -8.82 -15.55
CA LYS A 101 9.26 -10.11 -14.91
C LYS A 101 8.98 -9.92 -13.42
N GLU A 102 8.01 -10.69 -12.91
CA GLU A 102 7.88 -10.88 -11.48
C GLU A 102 9.09 -11.65 -10.96
N VAL A 103 9.82 -11.05 -10.03
CA VAL A 103 11.03 -11.67 -9.45
C VAL A 103 10.83 -12.12 -8.02
N LEU A 104 9.94 -11.46 -7.27
CA LEU A 104 9.64 -11.79 -5.88
C LEU A 104 8.17 -11.54 -5.56
N ARG A 105 7.65 -12.34 -4.63
CA ARG A 105 6.31 -12.17 -4.05
C ARG A 105 6.37 -12.48 -2.56
N SER A 106 5.74 -11.67 -1.73
CA SER A 106 5.64 -11.88 -0.29
C SER A 106 4.23 -11.56 0.19
N ILE A 107 3.71 -12.37 1.08
CA ILE A 107 2.38 -12.21 1.66
C ILE A 107 2.53 -11.97 3.16
N GLY A 108 1.92 -10.89 3.67
CA GLY A 108 1.86 -10.61 5.10
C GLY A 108 3.17 -10.13 5.74
N GLN A 109 4.18 -9.75 4.95
CA GLN A 109 5.44 -9.27 5.49
C GLN A 109 5.28 -7.88 6.12
N MET A 110 5.67 -7.75 7.39
CA MET A 110 5.62 -6.49 8.14
C MET A 110 6.96 -6.12 8.78
N ASP A 111 8.01 -6.88 8.53
CA ASP A 111 9.36 -6.55 8.98
C ASP A 111 10.01 -5.59 7.99
N LYS A 112 10.43 -4.42 8.47
CA LYS A 112 11.02 -3.38 7.62
C LYS A 112 12.28 -3.86 6.89
N ALA A 113 13.17 -4.55 7.58
CA ALA A 113 14.42 -5.03 6.98
C ALA A 113 14.14 -6.01 5.84
N LYS A 114 13.22 -6.94 6.06
CA LYS A 114 12.81 -7.93 5.05
C LYS A 114 12.11 -7.29 3.85
N ILE A 115 11.25 -6.31 4.07
CA ILE A 115 10.61 -5.56 2.98
C ILE A 115 11.67 -4.82 2.15
N TYR A 116 12.64 -4.20 2.81
CA TYR A 116 13.74 -3.50 2.12
C TYR A 116 14.62 -4.48 1.32
N GLU A 117 14.84 -5.68 1.83
CA GLU A 117 15.55 -6.74 1.09
C GLU A 117 14.78 -7.15 -0.19
N LEU A 118 13.45 -7.28 -0.12
CA LEU A 118 12.62 -7.57 -1.29
C LEU A 118 12.77 -6.49 -2.37
N ILE A 119 12.83 -5.23 -1.97
CA ILE A 119 12.94 -4.09 -2.89
C ILE A 119 14.32 -4.03 -3.54
N LYS A 120 15.37 -4.37 -2.79
CA LYS A 120 16.75 -4.35 -3.25
C LYS A 120 17.14 -5.53 -4.15
N PHE A 121 16.39 -6.63 -4.08
CA PHE A 121 16.65 -7.83 -4.86
C PHE A 121 16.70 -7.52 -6.36
#